data_6d4f526d028fc8a9637c26b40bc8f0e4
#
_entry.id   6d4f526d028fc8a9637c26b40bc8f0e4
#
_cell.length_a   1.000
_cell.length_b   1.000
_cell.length_c   1.000
_cell.angle_alpha   90.00
_cell.angle_beta   90.00
_cell.angle_gamma   90.00
#
_symmetry.space_group_name_H-M   'P 1'
#
loop_
_entity.id
_entity.type
_entity.pdbx_description
1 polymer ?
#
loop_
_entity_poly.entity_id
_entity_poly.type
_entity_poly.pdbx_seq_one_letter_code
_entity_poly.pdbx_strand_id
1 'polypeptide(L)'
;ITIDLREGGTMELVGRGDEPMTMSLTILRVEPPLLLEHSHVDEGSRMRWELEAVPTGCVLRLSHLVPDPDQAIGNCYVVGLHTSLSRLEPCLAGQPIPWDWDAFAEAQVQYAQLGFAPPVTPS
;
A
#
# COMPACT_ATOMS: atom_id res chain seq x y z
N ILE A 1 1.89 12.93 -5.93
CA ILE A 1 0.61 12.62 -5.27
C ILE A 1 -0.15 13.92 -5.03
N THR A 2 -1.42 13.92 -5.40
CA THR A 2 -2.35 15.02 -5.11
C THR A 2 -3.49 14.46 -4.28
N ILE A 3 -3.79 15.09 -3.14
CA ILE A 3 -4.83 14.60 -2.23
C ILE A 3 -5.75 15.77 -1.86
N ASP A 4 -7.06 15.56 -2.06
CA ASP A 4 -8.11 16.39 -1.48
C ASP A 4 -8.61 15.67 -0.22
N LEU A 5 -8.02 16.00 0.92
CA LEU A 5 -8.18 15.25 2.16
C LEU A 5 -9.50 15.57 2.85
N ARG A 6 -10.58 15.02 2.33
CA ARG A 6 -11.94 15.11 2.86
C ARG A 6 -12.75 13.92 2.40
N GLU A 7 -13.83 13.59 3.09
CA GLU A 7 -14.76 12.56 2.62
C GLU A 7 -15.33 12.93 1.26
N GLY A 8 -15.30 11.98 0.33
CA GLY A 8 -15.67 12.20 -1.07
C GLY A 8 -14.58 12.85 -1.90
N GLY A 9 -13.47 13.25 -1.30
CA GLY A 9 -12.32 13.80 -2.03
C GLY A 9 -11.60 12.76 -2.86
N THR A 10 -10.70 13.23 -3.73
CA THR A 10 -9.93 12.36 -4.62
C THR A 10 -8.46 12.37 -4.23
N MET A 11 -7.85 11.20 -4.30
CA MET A 11 -6.41 11.03 -4.17
C MET A 11 -5.88 10.53 -5.49
N GLU A 12 -4.94 11.28 -6.08
CA GLU A 12 -4.33 10.90 -7.34
C GLU A 12 -2.89 10.47 -7.12
N LEU A 13 -2.57 9.27 -7.59
CA LEU A 13 -1.24 8.70 -7.56
C LEU A 13 -0.72 8.61 -8.98
N VAL A 14 0.43 9.22 -9.24
CA VAL A 14 1.07 9.16 -10.55
C VAL A 14 2.34 8.33 -10.43
N GLY A 15 2.39 7.23 -11.16
CA GLY A 15 3.58 6.40 -11.24
C GLY A 15 4.70 7.13 -11.98
N ARG A 16 5.94 6.74 -11.70
CA ARG A 16 7.13 7.25 -12.39
C ARG A 16 7.63 6.20 -13.37
N GLY A 17 8.14 6.64 -14.51
CA GLY A 17 8.70 5.75 -15.53
C GLY A 17 8.36 6.24 -16.94
N ASP A 18 8.71 5.42 -17.92
CA ASP A 18 8.51 5.74 -19.34
C ASP A 18 7.02 5.81 -19.71
N GLU A 19 6.19 5.05 -19.00
CA GLU A 19 4.73 5.06 -19.17
C GLU A 19 4.07 5.31 -17.81
N PRO A 20 3.98 6.56 -17.36
CA PRO A 20 3.38 6.86 -16.08
C PRO A 20 1.88 6.52 -16.08
N MET A 21 1.47 5.73 -15.09
CA MET A 21 0.06 5.44 -14.86
C MET A 21 -0.46 6.37 -13.77
N THR A 22 -1.65 6.93 -14.00
CA THR A 22 -2.37 7.71 -13.00
C THR A 22 -3.47 6.85 -12.40
N MET A 23 -3.49 6.79 -11.08
CA MET A 23 -4.52 6.08 -10.32
C MET A 23 -5.30 7.09 -9.50
N SER A 24 -6.63 7.11 -9.68
CA SER A 24 -7.53 7.97 -8.90
C SER A 24 -8.28 7.13 -7.89
N LEU A 25 -8.14 7.49 -6.62
CA LEU A 25 -8.81 6.82 -5.51
C LEU A 25 -9.74 7.81 -4.81
N THR A 26 -10.82 7.31 -4.22
CA THR A 26 -11.78 8.13 -3.51
C THR A 26 -11.58 7.99 -2.00
N ILE A 27 -11.54 9.11 -1.28
CA ILE A 27 -11.48 9.12 0.17
C ILE A 27 -12.87 8.82 0.69
N LEU A 28 -13.00 7.70 1.42
CA LEU A 28 -14.28 7.21 1.96
C LEU A 28 -14.51 7.74 3.37
N ARG A 29 -13.45 7.84 4.17
CA ARG A 29 -13.53 8.31 5.53
C ARG A 29 -12.19 8.90 5.96
N VAL A 30 -12.23 10.01 6.69
CA VAL A 30 -11.03 10.63 7.25
C VAL A 30 -11.34 11.24 8.61
N GLU A 31 -10.53 10.87 9.60
CA GLU A 31 -10.58 11.40 10.97
C GLU A 31 -9.14 11.71 11.39
N PRO A 32 -8.62 12.88 11.00
CA PRO A 32 -7.22 13.21 11.31
C PRO A 32 -6.98 13.31 12.81
N PRO A 33 -5.81 12.85 13.30
CA PRO A 33 -4.75 12.17 12.57
C PRO A 33 -4.86 10.66 12.64
N LEU A 34 -5.99 10.07 13.01
CA LEU A 34 -6.12 8.68 13.46
C LEU A 34 -6.59 7.71 12.38
N LEU A 35 -7.35 8.19 11.39
CA LEU A 35 -8.00 7.30 10.43
C LEU A 35 -8.04 7.90 9.03
N LEU A 36 -7.65 7.11 8.04
CA LEU A 36 -7.88 7.37 6.62
C LEU A 36 -8.33 6.07 5.96
N GLU A 37 -9.47 6.13 5.29
CA GLU A 37 -9.99 5.02 4.50
C GLU A 37 -10.27 5.51 3.08
N HIS A 38 -9.80 4.76 2.09
CA HIS A 38 -9.98 5.12 0.69
C HIS A 38 -10.24 3.88 -0.16
N SER A 39 -10.83 4.08 -1.32
CA SER A 39 -10.98 3.03 -2.32
C SER A 39 -9.61 2.63 -2.88
N HIS A 40 -9.57 1.50 -3.55
CA HIS A 40 -8.37 1.03 -4.24
C HIS A 40 -8.71 0.67 -5.69
N VAL A 41 -7.76 0.14 -6.44
CA VAL A 41 -7.91 -0.11 -7.89
C VAL A 41 -9.05 -1.05 -8.25
N ASP A 42 -9.32 -2.06 -7.43
CA ASP A 42 -10.40 -3.02 -7.71
C ASP A 42 -11.72 -2.48 -7.20
N GLU A 43 -12.78 -2.66 -7.96
CA GLU A 43 -14.12 -2.25 -7.55
C GLU A 43 -14.51 -2.94 -6.23
N GLY A 44 -14.92 -2.14 -5.25
CA GLY A 44 -15.28 -2.62 -3.92
C GLY A 44 -14.11 -2.85 -2.98
N SER A 45 -12.87 -2.66 -3.43
CA SER A 45 -11.71 -2.75 -2.54
C SER A 45 -11.53 -1.47 -1.73
N ARG A 46 -10.96 -1.60 -0.54
CA ARG A 46 -10.67 -0.47 0.35
C ARG A 46 -9.37 -0.67 1.08
N MET A 47 -8.70 0.44 1.35
CA MET A 47 -7.55 0.47 2.25
C MET A 47 -7.87 1.37 3.44
N ARG A 48 -7.57 0.88 4.63
CA ARG A 48 -7.80 1.59 5.87
C ARG A 48 -6.49 1.73 6.62
N TRP A 49 -6.13 2.97 6.92
CA TRP A 49 -4.93 3.33 7.64
C TRP A 49 -5.34 3.86 9.02
N GLU A 50 -4.88 3.21 10.07
CA GLU A 50 -5.20 3.59 11.44
C GLU A 50 -3.93 3.84 12.24
N LEU A 51 -3.93 4.91 13.01
CA LEU A 51 -2.84 5.23 13.93
C LEU A 51 -3.33 5.13 15.36
N GLU A 52 -2.56 4.47 16.20
CA GLU A 52 -2.79 4.36 17.62
C GLU A 52 -1.60 4.94 18.38
N ALA A 53 -1.85 5.91 19.23
CA ALA A 53 -0.81 6.48 20.08
C ALA A 53 -0.37 5.47 21.14
N VAL A 54 0.94 5.33 21.30
CA VAL A 54 1.56 4.50 22.35
C VAL A 54 2.62 5.35 23.06
N PRO A 55 3.09 4.99 24.27
CA PRO A 55 4.02 5.83 25.03
C PRO A 55 5.31 6.19 24.29
N THR A 56 5.77 5.33 23.37
CA THR A 56 7.04 5.51 22.65
C THR A 56 6.85 5.94 21.20
N GLY A 57 5.64 6.31 20.77
CA GLY A 57 5.37 6.71 19.39
C GLY A 57 3.95 6.37 18.97
N CYS A 58 3.79 5.70 17.83
CA CYS A 58 2.49 5.23 17.37
C CYS A 58 2.61 3.88 16.68
N VAL A 59 1.48 3.19 16.60
CA VAL A 59 1.34 1.95 15.82
C VAL A 59 0.48 2.26 14.61
N LEU A 60 0.98 1.91 13.43
CA LEU A 60 0.22 1.98 12.18
C LEU A 60 -0.40 0.62 11.88
N ARG A 61 -1.71 0.60 11.69
CA ARG A 61 -2.43 -0.58 11.19
C ARG A 61 -2.96 -0.29 9.80
N LEU A 62 -2.59 -1.15 8.86
CA LEU A 62 -3.10 -1.09 7.50
C LEU A 62 -3.97 -2.30 7.24
N SER A 63 -5.22 -2.06 6.85
CA SER A 63 -6.15 -3.11 6.43
C SER A 63 -6.48 -2.92 4.96
N HIS A 64 -6.35 -3.98 4.18
CA HIS A 64 -6.73 -3.97 2.77
C HIS A 64 -7.86 -4.99 2.56
N LEU A 65 -9.07 -4.48 2.35
CA LEU A 65 -10.23 -5.30 2.05
C LEU A 65 -10.29 -5.53 0.53
N VAL A 66 -10.25 -6.78 0.12
CA VAL A 66 -10.28 -7.17 -1.29
C VAL A 66 -11.48 -8.06 -1.57
N PRO A 67 -12.28 -7.77 -2.63
CA PRO A 67 -13.43 -8.62 -2.97
C PRO A 67 -13.03 -9.99 -3.50
N ASP A 68 -11.87 -10.08 -4.16
CA ASP A 68 -11.35 -11.32 -4.74
C ASP A 68 -9.94 -11.57 -4.21
N PRO A 69 -9.81 -12.45 -3.19
CA PRO A 69 -8.49 -12.77 -2.62
C PRO A 69 -7.51 -13.39 -3.62
N ASP A 70 -8.00 -14.22 -4.53
CA ASP A 70 -7.13 -14.86 -5.54
C ASP A 70 -6.54 -13.85 -6.51
N GLN A 71 -7.32 -12.85 -6.91
CA GLN A 71 -6.84 -11.75 -7.73
C GLN A 71 -5.81 -10.92 -6.99
N ALA A 72 -6.05 -10.62 -5.72
CA ALA A 72 -5.13 -9.86 -4.89
C ALA A 72 -3.79 -10.58 -4.72
N ILE A 73 -3.84 -11.90 -4.50
CA ILE A 73 -2.64 -12.75 -4.42
C ILE A 73 -1.91 -12.75 -5.76
N GLY A 74 -2.63 -12.98 -6.85
CA GLY A 74 -2.05 -13.00 -8.20
C GLY A 74 -1.40 -11.69 -8.61
N ASN A 75 -1.92 -10.57 -8.15
CA ASN A 75 -1.39 -9.23 -8.41
C ASN A 75 -0.30 -8.80 -7.41
N CYS A 76 0.08 -9.66 -6.49
CA CYS A 76 1.15 -9.39 -5.51
C CYS A 76 0.89 -8.17 -4.62
N TYR A 77 -0.36 -7.89 -4.26
CA TYR A 77 -0.69 -6.70 -3.46
C TYR A 77 0.02 -6.66 -2.10
N VAL A 78 0.07 -7.79 -1.39
CA VAL A 78 0.75 -7.88 -0.10
C VAL A 78 2.24 -7.61 -0.26
N VAL A 79 2.85 -8.15 -1.31
CA VAL A 79 4.28 -7.95 -1.60
C VAL A 79 4.56 -6.47 -1.88
N GLY A 80 3.74 -5.84 -2.70
CA GLY A 80 3.86 -4.43 -3.02
C GLY A 80 3.71 -3.53 -1.80
N LEU A 81 2.72 -3.81 -0.94
CA LEU A 81 2.50 -3.07 0.30
C LEU A 81 3.67 -3.24 1.26
N HIS A 82 4.18 -4.46 1.43
CA HIS A 82 5.35 -4.72 2.26
C HIS A 82 6.56 -3.91 1.78
N THR A 83 6.83 -3.95 0.49
CA THR A 83 7.96 -3.22 -0.09
C THR A 83 7.78 -1.71 0.06
N SER A 84 6.56 -1.20 -0.14
CA SER A 84 6.25 0.22 0.05
C SER A 84 6.43 0.64 1.51
N LEU A 85 5.92 -0.14 2.46
CA LEU A 85 5.99 0.17 3.89
C LEU A 85 7.42 0.09 4.44
N SER A 86 8.29 -0.73 3.85
CA SER A 86 9.69 -0.79 4.24
C SER A 86 10.44 0.52 3.97
N ARG A 87 9.89 1.38 3.12
CA ARG A 87 10.44 2.70 2.78
C ARG A 87 9.91 3.82 3.67
N LEU A 88 8.93 3.53 4.51
CA LEU A 88 8.25 4.55 5.33
C LEU A 88 9.19 5.14 6.37
N GLU A 89 9.88 4.32 7.13
CA GLU A 89 10.76 4.78 8.21
C GLU A 89 11.90 5.68 7.69
N PRO A 90 12.65 5.29 6.64
CA PRO A 90 13.64 6.20 6.05
C PRO A 90 13.03 7.50 5.52
N CYS A 91 11.85 7.44 4.94
CA CYS A 91 11.14 8.62 4.45
C CYS A 91 10.80 9.58 5.59
N LEU A 92 10.29 9.07 6.71
CA LEU A 92 9.98 9.86 7.90
C LEU A 92 11.23 10.48 8.53
N ALA A 93 12.38 9.83 8.38
CA ALA A 93 13.66 10.35 8.86
C ALA A 93 14.29 11.36 7.90
N GLY A 94 13.61 11.73 6.82
CA GLY A 94 14.11 12.67 5.83
C GLY A 94 15.14 12.08 4.87
N GLN A 95 15.23 10.75 4.82
CA GLN A 95 16.17 10.02 3.97
C GLN A 95 15.42 9.02 3.09
N PRO A 96 14.56 9.49 2.16
CA PRO A 96 13.78 8.59 1.31
C PRO A 96 14.69 7.70 0.46
N ILE A 97 14.33 6.43 0.35
CA ILE A 97 15.02 5.46 -0.50
C ILE A 97 14.17 5.17 -1.74
N PRO A 98 14.82 4.88 -2.89
CA PRO A 98 14.09 4.54 -4.10
C PRO A 98 13.40 3.19 -3.98
N TRP A 99 12.47 2.93 -4.91
CA TRP A 99 11.87 1.61 -5.04
C TRP A 99 12.95 0.57 -5.36
N ASP A 100 12.89 -0.56 -4.67
CA ASP A 100 13.88 -1.63 -4.78
C ASP A 100 13.20 -2.92 -5.26
N TRP A 101 13.41 -3.29 -6.51
CA TRP A 101 12.86 -4.51 -7.08
C TRP A 101 13.48 -5.78 -6.49
N ASP A 102 14.72 -5.72 -6.00
CA ASP A 102 15.32 -6.87 -5.31
C ASP A 102 14.64 -7.14 -3.98
N ALA A 103 14.29 -6.08 -3.23
CA ALA A 103 13.50 -6.21 -2.01
C ALA A 103 12.11 -6.77 -2.29
N PHE A 104 11.47 -6.34 -3.38
CA PHE A 104 10.19 -6.88 -3.82
C PHE A 104 10.31 -8.39 -4.11
N ALA A 105 11.32 -8.79 -4.85
CA ALA A 105 11.53 -10.21 -5.19
C ALA A 105 11.78 -11.08 -3.95
N GLU A 106 12.55 -10.59 -3.00
CA GLU A 106 12.78 -11.29 -1.72
C GLU A 106 11.49 -11.45 -0.93
N ALA A 107 10.70 -10.38 -0.83
CA ALA A 107 9.41 -10.43 -0.15
C ALA A 107 8.45 -11.40 -0.85
N GLN A 108 8.45 -11.43 -2.18
CA GLN A 108 7.59 -12.34 -2.94
C GLN A 108 7.88 -13.81 -2.60
N VAL A 109 9.15 -14.18 -2.49
CA VAL A 109 9.53 -15.56 -2.08
C VAL A 109 8.93 -15.91 -0.72
N GLN A 110 9.05 -15.02 0.24
CA GLN A 110 8.55 -15.24 1.60
C GLN A 110 7.02 -15.35 1.63
N TYR A 111 6.33 -14.45 0.95
CA TYR A 111 4.85 -14.47 0.91
C TYR A 111 4.31 -15.64 0.09
N ALA A 112 5.02 -16.08 -0.95
CA ALA A 112 4.63 -17.27 -1.71
C ALA A 112 4.65 -18.52 -0.83
N GLN A 113 5.62 -18.65 0.07
CA GLN A 113 5.69 -19.77 1.02
C GLN A 113 4.50 -19.77 1.99
N LEU A 114 3.92 -18.60 2.28
CA LEU A 114 2.75 -18.45 3.15
C LEU A 114 1.43 -18.52 2.39
N GLY A 115 1.45 -18.63 1.06
CA GLY A 115 0.24 -18.68 0.25
C GLY A 115 -0.34 -17.32 -0.13
N PHE A 116 0.41 -16.22 0.09
CA PHE A 116 -0.07 -14.85 -0.18
C PHE A 116 0.55 -14.20 -1.43
N ALA A 117 1.30 -14.95 -2.21
CA ALA A 117 1.84 -14.52 -3.49
C ALA A 117 1.99 -15.71 -4.43
N PRO A 118 2.05 -15.47 -5.76
CA PRO A 118 2.32 -16.55 -6.72
C PRO A 118 3.68 -17.18 -6.46
N PRO A 119 3.84 -18.48 -6.75
CA PRO A 119 5.14 -19.12 -6.68
C PRO A 119 6.16 -18.38 -7.56
N VAL A 120 7.38 -18.23 -7.03
CA VAL A 120 8.49 -17.69 -7.83
C VAL A 120 9.10 -18.84 -8.61
N THR A 121 9.06 -18.72 -9.94
CA THR A 121 9.66 -19.71 -10.81
C THR A 121 11.14 -19.35 -10.98
N PRO A 122 12.06 -20.26 -10.65
CA PRO A 122 13.48 -20.01 -10.93
C PRO A 122 13.68 -19.91 -12.44
N SER A 123 14.34 -18.84 -12.87
CA SER A 123 14.69 -18.63 -14.27
C SER A 123 16.01 -19.30 -14.62
#